data_1974fd93b75c03597b0205c319882dfd
#
_entry.id   1974fd93b75c03597b0205c319882dfd
#
_cell.length_a   1.000
_cell.length_b   1.000
_cell.length_c   1.000
_cell.angle_alpha   90.00
_cell.angle_beta   90.00
_cell.angle_gamma   90.00
#
_symmetry.space_group_name_H-M   'P 1'
#
loop_
_entity.id
_entity.type
_entity.pdbx_description
1 polymer ?
#
loop_
_entity_poly.entity_id
_entity_poly.type
_entity_poly.pdbx_seq_one_letter_code
_entity_poly.pdbx_strand_id
1 'polypeptide(L)'
;MDKPSFVSLYFGLNIPLSGYDIDEQTEFSTSSGSTAGVEGAYFFNPYIGAGGRFAVSNTSIIVNKDRAENNTFDAVSVSGGSYFSYPLSSRWLLGSKLLGGYVHYPQLKLADRMISARGGFSLGSGVSLTFKAKEHYGIRFFLDYNLLPSHSRNSGEYMNMLTLGASFMITL
;
A
#
# COMPACT_ATOMS: atom_id res chain seq x y z
N MET A 1 -22.77 17.48 11.17
CA MET A 1 -21.68 16.49 11.17
C MET A 1 -20.61 16.98 10.21
N ASP A 2 -19.39 17.15 10.71
CA ASP A 2 -18.31 17.65 9.90
C ASP A 2 -17.87 16.60 8.88
N LYS A 3 -17.46 17.05 7.70
CA LYS A 3 -16.93 16.18 6.67
C LYS A 3 -15.51 15.74 7.09
N PRO A 4 -15.22 14.44 7.16
CA PRO A 4 -13.92 13.97 7.64
C PRO A 4 -12.83 14.01 6.56
N SER A 5 -12.76 15.11 5.78
CA SER A 5 -11.72 15.31 4.77
C SER A 5 -10.34 15.38 5.45
N PHE A 6 -9.34 14.79 4.83
CA PHE A 6 -8.03 14.66 5.48
C PHE A 6 -6.88 14.57 4.48
N VAL A 7 -5.68 14.87 5.00
CA VAL A 7 -4.39 14.50 4.44
C VAL A 7 -3.60 13.77 5.52
N SER A 8 -2.87 12.73 5.17
CA SER A 8 -2.10 11.93 6.12
C SER A 8 -0.76 11.47 5.56
N LEU A 9 0.21 11.37 6.46
CA LEU A 9 1.45 10.63 6.25
C LEU A 9 1.29 9.24 6.88
N TYR A 10 1.61 8.19 6.14
CA TYR A 10 1.46 6.84 6.65
C TYR A 10 2.74 6.01 6.51
N PHE A 11 2.85 5.02 7.40
CA PHE A 11 3.89 4.01 7.42
C PHE A 11 3.25 2.65 7.69
N GLY A 12 3.76 1.61 7.05
CA GLY A 12 3.23 0.27 7.21
C GLY A 12 4.25 -0.82 6.92
N LEU A 13 3.87 -2.03 7.31
CA LEU A 13 4.57 -3.27 6.99
C LEU A 13 3.81 -3.97 5.87
N ASN A 14 4.53 -4.40 4.86
CA ASN A 14 4.02 -5.17 3.75
C ASN A 14 4.27 -6.66 4.01
N ILE A 15 3.24 -7.47 3.90
CA ILE A 15 3.28 -8.91 4.09
C ILE A 15 2.74 -9.56 2.82
N PRO A 16 3.60 -10.14 1.97
CA PRO A 16 3.16 -10.93 0.83
C PRO A 16 2.36 -12.14 1.31
N LEU A 17 1.17 -12.38 0.75
CA LEU A 17 0.31 -13.51 1.10
C LEU A 17 0.48 -14.68 0.13
N SER A 18 1.06 -14.47 -1.04
CA SER A 18 1.38 -15.50 -2.01
C SER A 18 2.89 -15.52 -2.25
N GLY A 19 3.44 -16.70 -2.49
CA GLY A 19 4.80 -16.83 -2.99
C GLY A 19 4.93 -16.04 -4.29
N TYR A 20 6.04 -15.35 -4.45
CA TYR A 20 6.28 -14.49 -5.60
C TYR A 20 7.63 -14.85 -6.19
N ASP A 21 7.60 -15.50 -7.35
CA ASP A 21 8.80 -15.84 -8.09
C ASP A 21 9.12 -14.72 -9.07
N ILE A 22 10.29 -14.13 -8.91
CA ILE A 22 10.77 -13.05 -9.78
C ILE A 22 11.30 -13.63 -11.10
N ASP A 23 11.78 -14.87 -11.10
CA ASP A 23 12.36 -15.57 -12.26
C ASP A 23 12.07 -17.08 -12.20
N GLU A 24 11.61 -17.65 -13.32
CA GLU A 24 11.30 -19.09 -13.46
C GLU A 24 12.55 -20.00 -13.31
N GLN A 25 13.75 -19.46 -13.47
CA GLN A 25 14.99 -20.24 -13.44
C GLN A 25 15.72 -20.24 -12.08
N THR A 26 15.29 -19.39 -11.16
CA THR A 26 15.91 -19.25 -9.84
C THR A 26 14.80 -18.98 -8.83
N GLU A 27 14.79 -19.70 -7.72
CA GLU A 27 13.83 -19.49 -6.64
C GLU A 27 14.06 -18.13 -5.94
N PHE A 28 13.55 -17.06 -6.55
CA PHE A 28 13.48 -15.75 -5.94
C PHE A 28 12.11 -15.56 -5.34
N SER A 29 12.04 -15.27 -4.06
CA SER A 29 10.80 -14.90 -3.40
C SER A 29 10.95 -13.56 -2.67
N THR A 30 9.85 -12.87 -2.44
CA THR A 30 9.83 -11.67 -1.62
C THR A 30 9.35 -12.00 -0.21
N SER A 31 9.99 -11.39 0.79
CA SER A 31 9.53 -11.45 2.18
C SER A 31 8.83 -10.15 2.58
N SER A 32 8.52 -10.04 3.87
CA SER A 32 7.96 -8.81 4.42
C SER A 32 8.86 -7.60 4.15
N GLY A 33 8.24 -6.45 3.99
CA GLY A 33 8.91 -5.19 3.75
C GLY A 33 8.19 -4.02 4.42
N SER A 34 8.50 -2.81 3.98
CA SER A 34 7.87 -1.60 4.51
C SER A 34 7.28 -0.74 3.41
N THR A 35 6.36 0.12 3.79
CA THR A 35 5.78 1.15 2.91
C THR A 35 5.66 2.46 3.65
N ALA A 36 5.84 3.55 2.92
CA ALA A 36 5.59 4.89 3.40
C ALA A 36 4.94 5.72 2.29
N GLY A 37 4.18 6.75 2.67
CA GLY A 37 3.57 7.60 1.66
C GLY A 37 2.63 8.65 2.22
N VAL A 38 1.91 9.26 1.29
CA VAL A 38 0.88 10.25 1.57
C VAL A 38 -0.46 9.75 1.04
N GLU A 39 -1.51 10.02 1.80
CA GLU A 39 -2.89 9.68 1.46
C GLU A 39 -3.79 10.87 1.80
N GLY A 40 -4.75 11.17 0.95
CA GLY A 40 -5.72 12.21 1.23
C GLY A 40 -7.06 11.92 0.59
N ALA A 41 -8.14 12.38 1.25
CA ALA A 41 -9.48 12.25 0.71
C ALA A 41 -10.32 13.48 1.04
N TYR A 42 -11.13 13.88 0.08
CA TYR A 42 -12.17 14.87 0.24
C TYR A 42 -13.53 14.19 0.35
N PHE A 43 -14.26 14.48 1.40
CA PHE A 43 -15.57 13.91 1.66
C PHE A 43 -16.67 14.87 1.19
N PHE A 44 -17.57 14.37 0.33
CA PHE A 44 -18.73 15.10 -0.17
C PHE A 44 -19.82 15.24 0.90
N ASN A 45 -19.92 14.22 1.73
CA ASN A 45 -20.80 14.15 2.90
C ASN A 45 -20.04 13.40 4.04
N PRO A 46 -20.60 13.26 5.25
CA PRO A 46 -19.91 12.60 6.36
C PRO A 46 -19.49 11.16 6.13
N TYR A 47 -20.01 10.49 5.10
CA TYR A 47 -19.86 9.06 4.90
C TYR A 47 -19.06 8.68 3.65
N ILE A 48 -19.11 9.52 2.60
CA ILE A 48 -18.56 9.17 1.28
C ILE A 48 -17.65 10.29 0.78
N GLY A 49 -16.47 9.89 0.33
CA GLY A 49 -15.46 10.77 -0.25
C GLY A 49 -14.72 10.12 -1.40
N ALA A 50 -13.90 10.90 -2.04
CA ALA A 50 -12.94 10.45 -3.04
C ALA A 50 -11.54 10.98 -2.69
N GLY A 51 -10.52 10.23 -3.07
CA GLY A 51 -9.17 10.63 -2.73
C GLY A 51 -8.11 9.83 -3.48
N GLY A 52 -6.89 9.99 -3.02
CA GLY A 52 -5.74 9.32 -3.63
C GLY A 52 -4.63 9.04 -2.64
N ARG A 53 -3.71 8.23 -3.10
CA ARG A 53 -2.57 7.74 -2.35
C ARG A 53 -1.35 7.68 -3.24
N PHE A 54 -0.22 8.14 -2.72
CA PHE A 54 1.10 7.91 -3.25
C PHE A 54 1.89 7.08 -2.24
N ALA A 55 2.55 6.01 -2.69
CA ALA A 55 3.31 5.13 -1.83
C ALA A 55 4.66 4.76 -2.44
N VAL A 56 5.65 4.64 -1.58
CA VAL A 56 6.92 3.99 -1.86
C VAL A 56 7.01 2.78 -0.94
N SER A 57 7.28 1.62 -1.53
CA SER A 57 7.34 0.36 -0.81
C SER A 57 8.65 -0.34 -1.11
N ASN A 58 9.15 -1.09 -0.15
CA ASN A 58 10.22 -2.05 -0.38
C ASN A 58 9.84 -3.41 0.20
N THR A 59 10.40 -4.47 -0.38
CA THR A 59 10.32 -5.83 0.16
C THR A 59 11.70 -6.47 0.07
N SER A 60 12.07 -7.29 1.05
CA SER A 60 13.33 -8.01 1.01
C SER A 60 13.22 -9.16 0.00
N ILE A 61 14.31 -9.40 -0.74
CA ILE A 61 14.42 -10.50 -1.70
C ILE A 61 15.08 -11.69 -1.02
N ILE A 62 14.53 -12.88 -1.21
CA ILE A 62 15.06 -14.14 -0.75
C ILE A 62 15.52 -14.91 -1.98
N VAL A 63 16.77 -15.33 -2.00
CA VAL A 63 17.38 -16.12 -3.07
C VAL A 63 17.74 -17.50 -2.49
N ASN A 64 17.22 -18.58 -3.09
CA ASN A 64 17.51 -19.97 -2.68
C ASN A 64 17.37 -20.21 -1.16
N LYS A 65 16.33 -19.62 -0.53
CA LYS A 65 16.04 -19.64 0.91
C LYS A 65 16.97 -18.78 1.79
N ASP A 66 17.99 -18.17 1.23
CA ASP A 66 18.83 -17.22 1.95
C ASP A 66 18.40 -15.79 1.65
N ARG A 67 18.34 -14.96 2.69
CA ARG A 67 18.05 -13.55 2.51
C ARG A 67 19.20 -12.90 1.75
N ALA A 68 18.93 -12.36 0.56
CA ALA A 68 19.93 -11.62 -0.19
C ALA A 68 20.26 -10.34 0.58
N GLU A 69 21.46 -10.29 1.17
CA GLU A 69 21.95 -9.09 1.84
C GLU A 69 21.96 -7.91 0.86
N ASN A 70 21.32 -6.81 1.25
CA ASN A 70 21.27 -5.53 0.53
C ASN A 70 20.44 -5.47 -0.77
N ASN A 71 19.63 -6.45 -1.10
CA ASN A 71 18.71 -6.35 -2.24
C ASN A 71 17.27 -6.17 -1.77
N THR A 72 16.70 -5.01 -2.07
CA THR A 72 15.29 -4.71 -1.86
C THR A 72 14.58 -4.62 -3.21
N PHE A 73 13.37 -5.14 -3.23
CA PHE A 73 12.46 -4.98 -4.34
C PHE A 73 11.61 -3.73 -4.07
N ASP A 74 11.89 -2.68 -4.82
CA ASP A 74 11.24 -1.38 -4.63
C ASP A 74 10.03 -1.24 -5.55
N ALA A 75 9.01 -0.54 -5.06
CA ALA A 75 7.82 -0.21 -5.82
C ALA A 75 7.37 1.21 -5.51
N VAL A 76 6.95 1.93 -6.54
CA VAL A 76 6.30 3.24 -6.43
C VAL A 76 4.90 3.11 -6.97
N SER A 77 3.90 3.54 -6.20
CA SER A 77 2.50 3.43 -6.60
C SER A 77 1.75 4.75 -6.46
N VAL A 78 0.82 4.96 -7.38
CA VAL A 78 -0.17 6.04 -7.33
C VAL A 78 -1.54 5.41 -7.51
N SER A 79 -2.46 5.72 -6.63
CA SER A 79 -3.82 5.19 -6.69
C SER A 79 -4.86 6.25 -6.29
N GLY A 80 -6.07 6.07 -6.77
CA GLY A 80 -7.21 6.90 -6.42
C GLY A 80 -8.48 6.08 -6.34
N GLY A 81 -9.49 6.60 -5.64
CA GLY A 81 -10.75 5.88 -5.51
C GLY A 81 -11.67 6.43 -4.45
N SER A 82 -12.54 5.55 -3.97
CA SER A 82 -13.60 5.89 -3.02
C SER A 82 -13.16 5.64 -1.59
N TYR A 83 -13.55 6.55 -0.72
CA TYR A 83 -13.35 6.48 0.73
C TYR A 83 -14.69 6.52 1.43
N PHE A 84 -14.83 5.70 2.45
CA PHE A 84 -16.02 5.62 3.27
C PHE A 84 -15.64 5.85 4.74
N SER A 85 -16.51 6.53 5.46
CA SER A 85 -16.31 6.83 6.88
C SER A 85 -17.59 6.63 7.65
N TYR A 86 -17.50 6.03 8.83
CA TYR A 86 -18.60 5.85 9.74
C TYR A 86 -18.18 6.28 11.15
N PRO A 87 -18.80 7.30 11.75
CA PRO A 87 -18.50 7.74 13.10
C PRO A 87 -18.99 6.72 14.12
N LEU A 88 -18.06 6.12 14.89
CA LEU A 88 -18.39 5.24 16.01
C LEU A 88 -18.67 6.04 17.28
N SER A 89 -17.97 7.16 17.43
CA SER A 89 -18.16 8.11 18.54
C SER A 89 -17.62 9.49 18.14
N SER A 90 -17.66 10.46 19.04
CA SER A 90 -17.06 11.79 18.80
C SER A 90 -15.56 11.76 18.50
N ARG A 91 -14.86 10.71 18.94
CA ARG A 91 -13.39 10.57 18.74
C ARG A 91 -12.98 9.43 17.83
N TRP A 92 -13.87 8.48 17.54
CA TRP A 92 -13.52 7.30 16.76
C TRP A 92 -14.29 7.25 15.44
N LEU A 93 -13.55 7.03 14.36
CA LEU A 93 -14.10 6.81 13.02
C LEU A 93 -13.65 5.44 12.51
N LEU A 94 -14.59 4.67 11.99
CA LEU A 94 -14.32 3.51 11.16
C LEU A 94 -14.25 3.97 9.71
N GLY A 95 -13.20 3.60 8.99
CA GLY A 95 -13.04 3.92 7.59
C GLY A 95 -12.90 2.67 6.74
N SER A 96 -13.29 2.79 5.47
CA SER A 96 -12.92 1.83 4.44
C SER A 96 -12.60 2.55 3.14
N LYS A 97 -11.89 1.88 2.23
CA LYS A 97 -11.51 2.44 0.93
C LYS A 97 -11.43 1.36 -0.14
N LEU A 98 -11.67 1.80 -1.38
CA LEU A 98 -11.44 1.01 -2.60
C LEU A 98 -10.61 1.89 -3.54
N LEU A 99 -9.45 1.41 -3.94
CA LEU A 99 -8.48 2.14 -4.73
C LEU A 99 -8.15 1.37 -6.01
N GLY A 100 -8.02 2.10 -7.10
CA GLY A 100 -7.43 1.61 -8.34
C GLY A 100 -6.25 2.50 -8.70
N GLY A 101 -5.18 1.93 -9.25
CA GLY A 101 -4.00 2.71 -9.53
C GLY A 101 -2.97 2.00 -10.38
N TYR A 102 -1.79 2.56 -10.39
CA TYR A 102 -0.65 2.06 -11.11
C TYR A 102 0.53 1.88 -10.17
N VAL A 103 1.21 0.76 -10.28
CA VAL A 103 2.46 0.50 -9.60
C VAL A 103 3.59 0.40 -10.61
N HIS A 104 4.72 1.00 -10.27
CA HIS A 104 5.96 0.95 -11.03
C HIS A 104 7.04 0.28 -10.20
N TYR A 105 7.67 -0.73 -10.79
CA TYR A 105 8.84 -1.40 -10.25
C TYR A 105 10.06 -0.90 -11.00
N PRO A 106 11.02 -0.24 -10.31
CA PRO A 106 12.28 0.18 -10.91
C PRO A 106 13.09 -1.01 -11.41
N GLN A 107 14.08 -0.73 -12.24
CA GLN A 107 15.04 -1.72 -12.67
C GLN A 107 15.81 -2.26 -11.45
N LEU A 108 15.93 -3.58 -11.37
CA LEU A 108 16.62 -4.27 -10.29
C LEU A 108 17.85 -5.00 -10.83
N LYS A 109 19.01 -4.78 -10.19
CA LYS A 109 20.22 -5.55 -10.44
C LYS A 109 20.33 -6.64 -9.37
N LEU A 110 20.24 -7.90 -9.79
CA LEU A 110 20.32 -9.06 -8.91
C LEU A 110 21.51 -9.93 -9.33
N ALA A 111 22.56 -9.93 -8.52
CA ALA A 111 23.86 -10.57 -8.87
C ALA A 111 24.32 -10.10 -10.27
N ASP A 112 24.43 -11.00 -11.25
CA ASP A 112 24.88 -10.70 -12.62
C ASP A 112 23.73 -10.46 -13.61
N ARG A 113 22.48 -10.39 -13.12
CA ARG A 113 21.30 -10.20 -13.96
C ARG A 113 20.66 -8.84 -13.73
N MET A 114 20.17 -8.26 -14.83
CA MET A 114 19.39 -7.03 -14.83
C MET A 114 17.93 -7.38 -15.08
N ILE A 115 17.06 -7.10 -14.10
CA ILE A 115 15.62 -7.23 -14.24
C ILE A 115 15.09 -5.86 -14.69
N SER A 116 14.48 -5.81 -15.86
CA SER A 116 13.97 -4.57 -16.45
C SER A 116 12.86 -3.96 -15.59
N ALA A 117 12.79 -2.64 -15.58
CA ALA A 117 11.68 -1.91 -14.96
C ALA A 117 10.34 -2.36 -15.56
N ARG A 118 9.32 -2.44 -14.73
CA ARG A 118 7.96 -2.83 -15.10
C ARG A 118 6.93 -2.01 -14.35
N GLY A 119 5.71 -2.10 -14.79
CA GLY A 119 4.59 -1.54 -14.08
C GLY A 119 3.28 -2.10 -14.57
N GLY A 120 2.23 -1.85 -13.83
CA GLY A 120 0.90 -2.32 -14.19
C GLY A 120 -0.18 -1.77 -13.29
N PHE A 121 -1.40 -2.12 -13.61
CA PHE A 121 -2.56 -1.72 -12.85
C PHE A 121 -2.62 -2.45 -11.52
N SER A 122 -3.00 -1.74 -10.45
CA SER A 122 -3.17 -2.28 -9.12
C SER A 122 -4.56 -1.99 -8.58
N LEU A 123 -5.07 -2.88 -7.75
CA LEU A 123 -6.30 -2.71 -7.00
C LEU A 123 -6.00 -2.81 -5.52
N GLY A 124 -6.67 -1.99 -4.72
CA GLY A 124 -6.54 -2.02 -3.27
C GLY A 124 -7.89 -1.85 -2.58
N SER A 125 -8.03 -2.52 -1.46
CA SER A 125 -9.12 -2.29 -0.52
C SER A 125 -8.55 -2.20 0.88
N GLY A 126 -9.21 -1.47 1.77
CA GLY A 126 -8.70 -1.35 3.14
C GLY A 126 -9.77 -0.93 4.12
N VAL A 127 -9.45 -1.22 5.38
CA VAL A 127 -10.21 -0.77 6.54
C VAL A 127 -9.30 0.02 7.47
N SER A 128 -9.86 0.95 8.21
CA SER A 128 -9.10 1.77 9.14
C SER A 128 -9.90 2.18 10.35
N LEU A 129 -9.19 2.36 11.45
CA LEU A 129 -9.74 2.91 12.68
C LEU A 129 -8.98 4.20 13.00
N THR A 130 -9.68 5.33 13.04
CA THR A 130 -9.08 6.64 13.29
C THR A 130 -9.47 7.14 14.67
N PHE A 131 -8.48 7.53 15.45
CA PHE A 131 -8.65 8.25 16.70
C PHE A 131 -8.38 9.75 16.48
N LYS A 132 -9.39 10.60 16.69
CA LYS A 132 -9.26 12.05 16.68
C LYS A 132 -8.70 12.52 18.02
N ALA A 133 -7.42 12.87 18.05
CA ALA A 133 -6.76 13.39 19.27
C ALA A 133 -7.19 14.81 19.58
N LYS A 134 -7.35 15.64 18.53
CA LYS A 134 -7.86 17.01 18.55
C LYS A 134 -8.75 17.26 17.32
N GLU A 135 -9.34 18.43 17.23
CA GLU A 135 -10.23 18.83 16.14
C GLU A 135 -9.61 18.62 14.74
N HIS A 136 -8.31 18.91 14.60
CA HIS A 136 -7.61 18.84 13.32
C HIS A 136 -6.56 17.73 13.24
N TYR A 137 -6.35 16.93 14.29
CA TYR A 137 -5.29 15.93 14.30
C TYR A 137 -5.81 14.57 14.76
N GLY A 138 -5.34 13.53 14.10
CA GLY A 138 -5.67 12.17 14.45
C GLY A 138 -4.58 11.17 14.11
N ILE A 139 -4.73 10.00 14.69
CA ILE A 139 -3.94 8.81 14.37
C ILE A 139 -4.89 7.79 13.77
N ARG A 140 -4.50 7.21 12.65
CA ARG A 140 -5.25 6.17 11.97
C ARG A 140 -4.41 4.90 11.94
N PHE A 141 -5.00 3.79 12.35
CA PHE A 141 -4.51 2.45 12.12
C PHE A 141 -5.24 1.87 10.92
N PHE A 142 -4.54 1.17 10.05
CA PHE A 142 -5.13 0.64 8.82
C PHE A 142 -4.63 -0.77 8.51
N LEU A 143 -5.47 -1.50 7.81
CA LEU A 143 -5.19 -2.78 7.21
C LEU A 143 -5.66 -2.72 5.76
N ASP A 144 -4.72 -2.83 4.82
CA ASP A 144 -4.97 -2.76 3.39
C ASP A 144 -4.62 -4.09 2.73
N TYR A 145 -5.48 -4.52 1.83
CA TYR A 145 -5.25 -5.64 0.93
C TYR A 145 -5.04 -5.09 -0.47
N ASN A 146 -3.92 -5.45 -1.09
CA ASN A 146 -3.51 -4.96 -2.39
C ASN A 146 -3.28 -6.11 -3.36
N LEU A 147 -3.85 -5.99 -4.55
CA LEU A 147 -3.55 -6.80 -5.72
C LEU A 147 -2.58 -6.01 -6.57
N LEU A 148 -1.34 -6.49 -6.66
CA LEU A 148 -0.26 -5.86 -7.40
C LEU A 148 0.09 -6.73 -8.62
N PRO A 149 0.40 -6.15 -9.78
CA PRO A 149 0.86 -6.94 -10.92
C PRO A 149 2.15 -7.68 -10.57
N SER A 150 2.23 -8.95 -10.95
CA SER A 150 3.42 -9.76 -10.78
C SER A 150 4.58 -9.22 -11.61
N HIS A 151 5.80 -9.39 -11.12
CA HIS A 151 7.01 -9.06 -11.88
C HIS A 151 7.44 -10.20 -12.81
N SER A 152 6.80 -11.37 -12.73
CA SER A 152 7.05 -12.51 -13.61
C SER A 152 6.83 -12.15 -15.09
N ARG A 153 7.62 -12.77 -15.99
CA ARG A 153 7.49 -12.63 -17.44
C ARG A 153 6.15 -13.13 -17.96
N ASN A 154 5.51 -14.05 -17.25
CA ASN A 154 4.20 -14.56 -17.59
C ASN A 154 3.13 -13.54 -17.19
N SER A 155 2.71 -12.77 -18.17
CA SER A 155 1.70 -11.72 -18.04
C SER A 155 0.38 -12.25 -17.50
N GLY A 156 -0.09 -11.70 -16.41
CA GLY A 156 -1.43 -11.93 -15.88
C GLY A 156 -1.49 -12.39 -14.43
N GLU A 157 -0.38 -12.69 -13.79
CA GLU A 157 -0.35 -13.04 -12.38
C GLU A 157 -0.32 -11.79 -11.49
N TYR A 158 -1.08 -11.84 -10.41
CA TYR A 158 -1.12 -10.80 -9.39
C TYR A 158 -0.53 -11.32 -8.09
N MET A 159 0.23 -10.47 -7.44
CA MET A 159 0.72 -10.68 -6.08
C MET A 159 -0.31 -10.13 -5.09
N ASN A 160 -0.66 -10.93 -4.10
CA ASN A 160 -1.49 -10.53 -2.98
C ASN A 160 -0.61 -9.98 -1.87
N MET A 161 -0.87 -8.77 -1.42
CA MET A 161 -0.10 -8.13 -0.37
C MET A 161 -1.02 -7.55 0.69
N LEU A 162 -0.77 -7.89 1.94
CA LEU A 162 -1.37 -7.26 3.10
C LEU A 162 -0.45 -6.16 3.62
N THR A 163 -1.01 -4.98 3.88
CA THR A 163 -0.28 -3.87 4.49
C THR A 163 -0.94 -3.47 5.80
N LEU A 164 -0.21 -3.57 6.89
CA LEU A 164 -0.64 -3.14 8.22
C LEU A 164 0.17 -1.90 8.63
N GLY A 165 -0.49 -0.86 9.11
CA GLY A 165 0.25 0.34 9.46
C GLY A 165 -0.53 1.37 10.26
N ALA A 166 0.14 2.51 10.44
CA ALA A 166 -0.42 3.68 11.09
C ALA A 166 -0.14 4.94 10.26
N SER A 167 -0.99 5.95 10.44
CA SER A 167 -0.81 7.25 9.82
C SER A 167 -1.11 8.38 10.79
N PHE A 168 -0.37 9.47 10.63
CA PHE A 168 -0.70 10.76 11.23
C PHE A 168 -1.58 11.53 10.25
N MET A 169 -2.73 11.99 10.72
CA MET A 169 -3.76 12.60 9.90
C MET A 169 -4.04 14.04 10.34
N ILE A 170 -4.18 14.91 9.35
CA ILE A 170 -4.68 16.28 9.51
C ILE A 170 -6.06 16.33 8.88
N THR A 171 -7.07 16.71 9.66
CA THR A 171 -8.45 16.93 9.19
C THR A 171 -8.59 18.35 8.64
N LEU A 172 -9.22 18.48 7.50
CA LEU A 172 -9.43 19.73 6.77
C LEU A 172 -10.82 20.33 7.09
#